data_58b9ef6c92f933c584f769ce639af1d3
#
_entry.id   58b9ef6c92f933c584f769ce639af1d3
#
_cell.length_a   1.000
_cell.length_b   1.000
_cell.length_c   1.000
_cell.angle_alpha   90.00
_cell.angle_beta   90.00
_cell.angle_gamma   90.00
#
_symmetry.space_group_name_H-M   'P 1'
#
loop_
_entity.id
_entity.type
_entity.pdbx_description
1 polymer ?
#
loop_
_entity_poly.entity_id
_entity_poly.type
_entity_poly.pdbx_seq_one_letter_code
_entity_poly.pdbx_strand_id
1 'polypeptide(L)'
;MKTFGILVALLCVALLMGCIPSLHPLYTAEDLIFSPGLVGRWSEDDSKETWEFSKQGEKEYRLVYTDDKGRPGTFVVHLLRIKGKMFLDLFPSEPDLKENAFYQFHLLPAHSFMYVKQIKPTLQMSIPQADWLKKLVKANPGATRHEKIEDRIVLTASTKELQAFFLKHLETKDAFGEL
;
A
#
# COMPACT_ATOMS: atom_id res chain seq x y z
N MET A 1 14.43 38.07 -7.77
CA MET A 1 14.85 36.77 -7.19
C MET A 1 13.85 36.30 -6.13
N LYS A 2 12.59 36.02 -6.45
CA LYS A 2 11.54 35.56 -5.47
C LYS A 2 10.56 34.52 -6.04
N THR A 3 10.89 33.83 -7.11
CA THR A 3 9.98 32.86 -7.76
C THR A 3 10.44 31.40 -7.68
N PHE A 4 11.58 31.10 -7.03
CA PHE A 4 12.11 29.73 -6.95
C PHE A 4 11.62 28.93 -5.72
N GLY A 5 11.02 29.61 -4.74
CA GLY A 5 10.61 28.97 -3.48
C GLY A 5 9.23 28.30 -3.50
N ILE A 6 8.40 28.54 -4.52
CA ILE A 6 7.00 28.03 -4.54
C ILE A 6 6.89 26.69 -5.24
N LEU A 7 7.83 26.32 -6.11
CA LEU A 7 7.76 25.06 -6.86
C LEU A 7 8.16 23.82 -6.03
N VAL A 8 8.99 23.98 -5.00
CA VAL A 8 9.46 22.86 -4.16
C VAL A 8 8.41 22.46 -3.11
N ALA A 9 7.54 23.39 -2.68
CA ALA A 9 6.51 23.07 -1.67
C ALA A 9 5.32 22.28 -2.24
N LEU A 10 5.15 22.21 -3.56
CA LEU A 10 4.03 21.49 -4.19
C LEU A 10 4.30 20.00 -4.43
N LEU A 11 5.56 19.58 -4.38
CA LEU A 11 5.95 18.18 -4.68
C LEU A 11 5.74 17.23 -3.49
N CYS A 12 5.78 17.74 -2.25
CA CYS A 12 5.63 16.91 -1.04
C CYS A 12 4.18 16.54 -0.68
N VAL A 13 3.17 17.11 -1.33
CA VAL A 13 1.74 16.79 -1.04
C VAL A 13 1.23 15.60 -1.86
N ALA A 14 1.96 15.18 -2.88
CA ALA A 14 1.49 14.16 -3.82
C ALA A 14 1.56 12.71 -3.27
N LEU A 15 2.36 12.42 -2.24
CA LEU A 15 2.55 11.05 -1.75
C LEU A 15 1.38 10.51 -0.92
N LEU A 16 0.52 11.35 -0.34
CA LEU A 16 -0.65 10.91 0.43
C LEU A 16 -1.89 10.61 -0.43
N MET A 17 -1.88 10.96 -1.72
CA MET A 17 -3.01 10.71 -2.63
C MET A 17 -2.91 9.39 -3.40
N GLY A 18 -1.85 8.60 -3.20
CA GLY A 18 -1.52 7.45 -4.05
C GLY A 18 -2.09 6.10 -3.64
N CYS A 19 -2.41 5.87 -2.37
CA CYS A 19 -2.85 4.55 -1.92
C CYS A 19 -4.27 4.23 -2.40
N ILE A 20 -4.42 3.06 -3.01
CA ILE A 20 -5.71 2.50 -3.41
C ILE A 20 -6.18 1.58 -2.28
N PRO A 21 -7.22 1.95 -1.51
CA PRO A 21 -7.78 1.08 -0.48
C PRO A 21 -8.58 -0.07 -1.07
N SER A 22 -8.54 -1.23 -0.41
CA SER A 22 -9.34 -2.40 -0.74
C SER A 22 -10.06 -2.93 0.50
N LEU A 23 -11.32 -3.36 0.33
CA LEU A 23 -12.09 -4.02 1.40
C LEU A 23 -11.66 -5.47 1.60
N HIS A 24 -11.06 -6.10 0.60
CA HIS A 24 -10.62 -7.50 0.66
C HIS A 24 -9.10 -7.59 0.57
N PRO A 25 -8.49 -8.60 1.24
CA PRO A 25 -7.06 -8.85 1.12
C PRO A 25 -6.68 -9.33 -0.28
N LEU A 26 -5.41 -9.14 -0.64
CA LEU A 26 -4.84 -9.65 -1.88
C LEU A 26 -4.42 -11.12 -1.78
N TYR A 27 -4.42 -11.73 -0.60
CA TYR A 27 -3.92 -13.06 -0.34
C TYR A 27 -5.00 -14.06 0.06
N THR A 28 -4.75 -15.33 -0.24
CA THR A 28 -5.32 -16.48 0.44
C THR A 28 -4.25 -17.09 1.35
N ALA A 29 -4.63 -18.01 2.25
CA ALA A 29 -3.67 -18.68 3.13
C ALA A 29 -2.54 -19.43 2.36
N GLU A 30 -2.85 -19.89 1.14
CA GLU A 30 -1.92 -20.63 0.26
C GLU A 30 -0.87 -19.71 -0.38
N ASP A 31 -1.20 -18.45 -0.60
CA ASP A 31 -0.31 -17.47 -1.23
C ASP A 31 0.77 -16.97 -0.27
N LEU A 32 0.54 -17.10 1.05
CA LEU A 32 1.39 -16.52 2.08
C LEU A 32 2.75 -17.20 2.18
N ILE A 33 3.79 -16.36 2.16
CA ILE A 33 5.18 -16.78 2.35
C ILE A 33 5.83 -15.96 3.46
N PHE A 34 6.92 -16.48 4.03
CA PHE A 34 7.78 -15.75 4.95
C PHE A 34 9.18 -15.62 4.36
N SER A 35 9.74 -14.42 4.37
CA SER A 35 11.12 -14.14 4.00
C SER A 35 11.85 -13.47 5.18
N PRO A 36 12.82 -14.16 5.82
CA PRO A 36 13.62 -13.53 6.87
C PRO A 36 14.36 -12.27 6.40
N GLY A 37 14.64 -12.19 5.10
CA GLY A 37 15.32 -11.05 4.50
C GLY A 37 14.53 -9.75 4.54
N LEU A 38 13.19 -9.79 4.72
CA LEU A 38 12.36 -8.59 4.87
C LEU A 38 12.47 -7.99 6.29
N VAL A 39 12.74 -8.82 7.31
CA VAL A 39 12.89 -8.36 8.69
C VAL A 39 14.06 -7.40 8.81
N GLY A 40 13.82 -6.24 9.41
CA GLY A 40 14.80 -5.18 9.62
C GLY A 40 14.22 -3.80 9.35
N ARG A 41 15.09 -2.80 9.40
CA ARG A 41 14.76 -1.41 9.14
C ARG A 41 15.27 -0.99 7.76
N TRP A 42 14.39 -0.38 7.01
CA TRP A 42 14.62 0.09 5.65
C TRP A 42 14.33 1.58 5.57
N SER A 43 15.15 2.31 4.84
CA SER A 43 14.99 3.73 4.53
C SER A 43 15.69 4.03 3.22
N GLU A 44 15.25 5.05 2.49
CA GLU A 44 16.04 5.63 1.41
C GLU A 44 17.12 6.53 1.97
N ASP A 45 18.18 6.73 1.19
CA ASP A 45 19.23 7.70 1.51
C ASP A 45 18.58 9.10 1.58
N ASP A 46 18.96 9.87 2.61
CA ASP A 46 18.42 11.21 2.90
C ASP A 46 16.92 11.29 3.23
N SER A 47 16.19 10.18 3.27
CA SER A 47 14.80 10.13 3.73
C SER A 47 14.70 10.02 5.25
N LYS A 48 13.71 10.70 5.84
CA LYS A 48 13.33 10.52 7.25
C LYS A 48 12.32 9.40 7.43
N GLU A 49 11.74 8.92 6.34
CA GLU A 49 10.79 7.82 6.37
C GLU A 49 11.49 6.50 6.65
N THR A 50 10.87 5.67 7.48
CA THR A 50 11.42 4.36 7.82
C THR A 50 10.34 3.29 7.83
N TRP A 51 10.72 2.11 7.35
CA TRP A 51 9.92 0.91 7.30
C TRP A 51 10.59 -0.16 8.17
N GLU A 52 10.07 -0.41 9.36
CA GLU A 52 10.64 -1.38 10.28
C GLU A 52 9.75 -2.62 10.36
N PHE A 53 10.23 -3.70 9.75
CA PHE A 53 9.54 -5.00 9.75
C PHE A 53 10.10 -5.89 10.85
N SER A 54 9.23 -6.42 11.67
CA SER A 54 9.53 -7.47 12.66
C SER A 54 8.62 -8.68 12.44
N LYS A 55 9.10 -9.87 12.81
CA LYS A 55 8.28 -11.08 12.75
C LYS A 55 7.21 -11.02 13.83
N GLN A 56 5.94 -11.26 13.47
CA GLN A 56 4.83 -11.30 14.42
C GLN A 56 4.22 -12.70 14.52
N GLY A 57 4.04 -13.39 13.40
CA GLY A 57 3.51 -14.75 13.31
C GLY A 57 4.38 -15.66 12.44
N GLU A 58 3.84 -16.80 12.04
CA GLU A 58 4.55 -17.75 11.16
C GLU A 58 4.78 -17.13 9.77
N LYS A 59 3.74 -16.49 9.21
CA LYS A 59 3.76 -15.84 7.89
C LYS A 59 3.29 -14.39 7.96
N GLU A 60 3.49 -13.74 9.10
CA GLU A 60 3.00 -12.40 9.40
C GLU A 60 4.12 -11.53 9.93
N TYR A 61 4.11 -10.27 9.54
CA TYR A 61 5.02 -9.24 10.01
C TYR A 61 4.23 -8.13 10.69
N ARG A 62 4.85 -7.54 11.69
CA ARG A 62 4.48 -6.22 12.20
C ARG A 62 5.36 -5.20 11.49
N LEU A 63 4.75 -4.20 10.86
CA LEU A 63 5.43 -3.05 10.29
C LEU A 63 5.18 -1.83 11.16
N VAL A 64 6.23 -1.11 11.51
CA VAL A 64 6.14 0.28 11.96
C VAL A 64 6.65 1.15 10.82
N TYR A 65 5.74 1.86 10.18
CA TYR A 65 6.08 2.91 9.22
C TYR A 65 6.14 4.25 9.93
N THR A 66 7.22 4.98 9.78
CA THR A 66 7.37 6.33 10.32
C THR A 66 7.49 7.31 9.15
N ASP A 67 6.62 8.31 9.13
CA ASP A 67 6.57 9.31 8.05
C ASP A 67 7.70 10.35 8.17
N ASP A 68 7.79 11.27 7.20
CA ASP A 68 8.77 12.36 7.13
C ASP A 68 8.71 13.34 8.32
N LYS A 69 7.58 13.34 9.04
CA LYS A 69 7.34 14.13 10.26
C LYS A 69 7.64 13.37 11.55
N GLY A 70 8.14 12.14 11.44
CA GLY A 70 8.45 11.28 12.58
C GLY A 70 7.23 10.63 13.25
N ARG A 71 6.07 10.58 12.58
CA ARG A 71 4.84 9.98 13.12
C ARG A 71 4.77 8.51 12.75
N PRO A 72 4.69 7.59 13.72
CA PRO A 72 4.60 6.17 13.43
C PRO A 72 3.16 5.74 13.12
N GLY A 73 3.03 4.76 12.23
CA GLY A 73 1.83 3.97 12.01
C GLY A 73 2.16 2.49 12.07
N THR A 74 1.31 1.67 12.68
CA THR A 74 1.54 0.23 12.81
C THR A 74 0.59 -0.55 11.92
N PHE A 75 1.13 -1.57 11.25
CA PHE A 75 0.39 -2.42 10.31
C PHE A 75 0.69 -3.89 10.58
N VAL A 76 -0.31 -4.73 10.38
CA VAL A 76 -0.15 -6.15 10.12
C VAL A 76 0.17 -6.30 8.64
N VAL A 77 1.24 -7.02 8.32
CA VAL A 77 1.71 -7.17 6.95
C VAL A 77 1.87 -8.64 6.59
N HIS A 78 1.35 -9.00 5.44
CA HIS A 78 1.54 -10.32 4.84
C HIS A 78 2.35 -10.20 3.55
N LEU A 79 3.40 -11.02 3.44
CA LEU A 79 4.11 -11.21 2.19
C LEU A 79 3.49 -12.41 1.46
N LEU A 80 3.12 -12.20 0.21
CA LEU A 80 2.45 -13.21 -0.60
C LEU A 80 3.15 -13.39 -1.95
N ARG A 81 2.96 -14.55 -2.57
CA ARG A 81 3.49 -14.86 -3.90
C ARG A 81 2.41 -15.40 -4.81
N ILE A 82 2.10 -14.67 -5.89
CA ILE A 82 1.10 -15.00 -6.88
C ILE A 82 1.80 -15.14 -8.22
N LYS A 83 1.75 -16.33 -8.85
CA LYS A 83 2.41 -16.63 -10.14
C LYS A 83 3.87 -16.14 -10.20
N GLY A 84 4.62 -16.34 -9.11
CA GLY A 84 6.03 -15.95 -9.02
C GLY A 84 6.30 -14.48 -8.70
N LYS A 85 5.29 -13.62 -8.70
CA LYS A 85 5.39 -12.20 -8.30
C LYS A 85 5.10 -12.04 -6.81
N MET A 86 5.88 -11.20 -6.12
CA MET A 86 5.69 -10.95 -4.69
C MET A 86 4.94 -9.66 -4.46
N PHE A 87 4.08 -9.67 -3.45
CA PHE A 87 3.36 -8.47 -2.99
C PHE A 87 3.38 -8.42 -1.46
N LEU A 88 3.24 -7.22 -0.92
CA LEU A 88 2.85 -7.00 0.47
C LEU A 88 1.39 -6.58 0.49
N ASP A 89 0.67 -7.14 1.45
CA ASP A 89 -0.66 -6.69 1.84
C ASP A 89 -0.53 -6.07 3.24
N LEU A 90 -0.87 -4.80 3.35
CA LEU A 90 -0.79 -4.03 4.58
C LEU A 90 -2.21 -3.77 5.09
N PHE A 91 -2.42 -4.09 6.36
CA PHE A 91 -3.66 -3.81 7.06
C PHE A 91 -3.36 -3.03 8.34
N PRO A 92 -3.99 -1.88 8.61
CA PRO A 92 -3.68 -1.11 9.79
C PRO A 92 -4.01 -1.91 11.05
N SER A 93 -3.09 -1.92 12.03
CA SER A 93 -3.38 -2.43 13.36
C SER A 93 -4.40 -1.50 14.03
N GLU A 94 -5.17 -2.05 14.99
CA GLU A 94 -6.12 -1.24 15.76
C GLU A 94 -5.39 -0.05 16.38
N PRO A 95 -5.75 1.19 16.00
CA PRO A 95 -5.16 2.36 16.60
C PRO A 95 -5.71 2.58 18.01
N ASP A 96 -4.88 3.08 18.92
CA ASP A 96 -5.34 3.60 20.20
C ASP A 96 -6.02 4.97 19.97
N LEU A 97 -7.28 4.93 19.58
CA LEU A 97 -8.07 6.12 19.30
C LEU A 97 -8.70 6.63 20.59
N LYS A 98 -8.62 7.95 20.79
CA LYS A 98 -9.25 8.63 21.95
C LYS A 98 -10.74 8.87 21.77
N GLU A 99 -11.26 8.64 20.57
CA GLU A 99 -12.67 8.78 20.23
C GLU A 99 -13.51 7.69 20.88
N ASN A 100 -14.80 7.98 21.08
CA ASN A 100 -15.73 7.01 21.65
C ASN A 100 -15.99 5.82 20.71
N ALA A 101 -16.47 4.70 21.27
CA ALA A 101 -16.69 3.45 20.52
C ALA A 101 -17.67 3.61 19.34
N PHE A 102 -18.66 4.50 19.44
CA PHE A 102 -19.62 4.74 18.37
C PHE A 102 -18.93 5.40 17.16
N TYR A 103 -18.04 6.36 17.40
CA TYR A 103 -17.23 6.97 16.34
C TYR A 103 -16.27 5.93 15.72
N GLN A 104 -15.57 5.15 16.55
CA GLN A 104 -14.66 4.10 16.08
C GLN A 104 -15.36 3.07 15.20
N PHE A 105 -16.62 2.72 15.51
CA PHE A 105 -17.42 1.81 14.69
C PHE A 105 -17.58 2.30 13.22
N HIS A 106 -17.51 3.60 12.96
CA HIS A 106 -17.61 4.17 11.61
C HIS A 106 -16.28 4.22 10.86
N LEU A 107 -15.16 3.84 11.50
CA LEU A 107 -13.85 3.79 10.88
C LEU A 107 -13.60 2.37 10.35
N LEU A 108 -13.74 2.20 9.04
CA LEU A 108 -13.46 0.92 8.40
C LEU A 108 -12.01 0.85 7.96
N PRO A 109 -11.19 -0.06 8.53
CA PRO A 109 -9.84 -0.28 8.06
C PRO A 109 -9.87 -0.90 6.66
N ALA A 110 -8.87 -0.56 5.84
CA ALA A 110 -8.75 -1.07 4.49
C ALA A 110 -7.35 -1.62 4.24
N HIS A 111 -7.26 -2.61 3.36
CA HIS A 111 -6.01 -3.14 2.85
C HIS A 111 -5.37 -2.15 1.87
N SER A 112 -4.04 -2.16 1.81
CA SER A 112 -3.27 -1.55 0.74
C SER A 112 -2.19 -2.52 0.26
N PHE A 113 -1.80 -2.41 -1.01
CA PHE A 113 -0.93 -3.40 -1.66
C PHE A 113 0.32 -2.75 -2.20
N MET A 114 1.44 -3.48 -2.14
CA MET A 114 2.69 -3.08 -2.75
C MET A 114 3.28 -4.25 -3.53
N TYR A 115 3.72 -4.01 -4.75
CA TYR A 115 4.51 -4.98 -5.49
C TYR A 115 5.94 -4.96 -4.98
N VAL A 116 6.49 -6.14 -4.68
CA VAL A 116 7.87 -6.31 -4.21
C VAL A 116 8.69 -6.90 -5.34
N LYS A 117 9.50 -6.08 -5.96
CA LYS A 117 10.40 -6.50 -7.03
C LYS A 117 11.59 -7.27 -6.47
N GLN A 118 12.13 -6.80 -5.34
CA GLN A 118 13.32 -7.37 -4.69
C GLN A 118 13.29 -7.07 -3.19
N ILE A 119 13.83 -8.00 -2.37
CA ILE A 119 13.99 -7.78 -0.93
C ILE A 119 15.45 -7.50 -0.58
N LYS A 120 16.40 -8.26 -1.12
CA LYS A 120 17.84 -8.11 -0.85
C LYS A 120 18.63 -7.97 -2.17
N PRO A 121 19.73 -7.23 -2.21
CA PRO A 121 20.37 -6.46 -1.11
C PRO A 121 19.62 -5.20 -0.74
N THR A 122 18.77 -4.66 -1.63
CA THR A 122 17.95 -3.47 -1.45
C THR A 122 16.49 -3.84 -1.56
N LEU A 123 15.64 -3.34 -0.67
CA LEU A 123 14.19 -3.51 -0.77
C LEU A 123 13.66 -2.59 -1.88
N GLN A 124 13.09 -3.17 -2.94
CA GLN A 124 12.49 -2.44 -4.04
C GLN A 124 11.00 -2.74 -4.08
N MET A 125 10.21 -1.71 -3.85
CA MET A 125 8.76 -1.79 -3.82
C MET A 125 8.16 -0.77 -4.77
N SER A 126 6.94 -1.04 -5.23
CA SER A 126 6.15 -0.08 -5.97
C SER A 126 4.69 -0.17 -5.58
N ILE A 127 4.01 0.98 -5.61
CA ILE A 127 2.63 1.13 -5.17
C ILE A 127 1.71 1.34 -6.36
N PRO A 128 0.51 0.71 -6.39
CA PRO A 128 -0.48 0.99 -7.41
C PRO A 128 -0.91 2.46 -7.37
N GLN A 129 -0.94 3.10 -8.54
CA GLN A 129 -1.21 4.53 -8.66
C GLN A 129 -2.70 4.85 -8.77
N ALA A 130 -3.23 5.66 -7.85
CA ALA A 130 -4.64 6.03 -7.81
C ALA A 130 -5.10 6.78 -9.06
N ASP A 131 -4.25 7.65 -9.61
CA ASP A 131 -4.60 8.42 -10.82
C ASP A 131 -4.68 7.52 -12.06
N TRP A 132 -3.82 6.51 -12.16
CA TRP A 132 -3.93 5.49 -13.18
C TRP A 132 -5.24 4.71 -13.05
N LEU A 133 -5.57 4.26 -11.83
CA LEU A 133 -6.82 3.53 -11.58
C LEU A 133 -8.05 4.39 -11.91
N LYS A 134 -8.08 5.66 -11.49
CA LYS A 134 -9.16 6.60 -11.82
C LYS A 134 -9.37 6.72 -13.33
N LYS A 135 -8.29 6.85 -14.11
CA LYS A 135 -8.35 6.90 -15.58
C LYS A 135 -8.87 5.59 -16.15
N LEU A 136 -8.38 4.45 -15.64
CA LEU A 136 -8.80 3.12 -16.10
C LEU A 136 -10.30 2.90 -15.88
N VAL A 137 -10.81 3.11 -14.65
CA VAL A 137 -12.22 2.85 -14.34
C VAL A 137 -13.16 3.87 -14.98
N LYS A 138 -12.69 5.08 -15.25
CA LYS A 138 -13.43 6.07 -16.05
C LYS A 138 -13.61 5.62 -17.50
N ALA A 139 -12.57 5.03 -18.09
CA ALA A 139 -12.59 4.52 -19.47
C ALA A 139 -13.30 3.16 -19.56
N ASN A 140 -13.18 2.32 -18.54
CA ASN A 140 -13.77 1.00 -18.44
C ASN A 140 -14.28 0.75 -17.02
N PRO A 141 -15.54 1.11 -16.69
CA PRO A 141 -16.11 0.90 -15.37
C PRO A 141 -16.12 -0.56 -14.89
N GLY A 142 -16.12 -1.51 -15.82
CA GLY A 142 -16.05 -2.94 -15.52
C GLY A 142 -14.63 -3.51 -15.35
N ALA A 143 -13.58 -2.67 -15.37
CA ALA A 143 -12.20 -3.15 -15.27
C ALA A 143 -11.91 -3.88 -13.95
N THR A 144 -12.52 -3.45 -12.87
CA THR A 144 -12.51 -4.09 -11.54
C THR A 144 -13.72 -3.64 -10.75
N ARG A 145 -14.17 -4.44 -9.77
CA ARG A 145 -15.23 -4.01 -8.85
C ARG A 145 -14.69 -2.95 -7.90
N HIS A 146 -15.37 -1.84 -7.83
CA HIS A 146 -14.98 -0.70 -7.00
C HIS A 146 -16.19 0.17 -6.65
N GLU A 147 -16.03 0.93 -5.59
CA GLU A 147 -16.91 2.04 -5.24
C GLU A 147 -16.15 3.36 -5.32
N LYS A 148 -16.85 4.40 -5.73
CA LYS A 148 -16.32 5.76 -5.71
C LYS A 148 -16.91 6.50 -4.53
N ILE A 149 -16.05 6.88 -3.57
CA ILE A 149 -16.44 7.67 -2.40
C ILE A 149 -15.72 9.01 -2.52
N GLU A 150 -16.47 10.06 -2.84
CA GLU A 150 -15.93 11.38 -3.20
C GLU A 150 -14.88 11.26 -4.33
N ASP A 151 -13.61 11.59 -4.05
CA ASP A 151 -12.51 11.48 -5.01
C ASP A 151 -11.68 10.20 -4.90
N ARG A 152 -12.08 9.28 -4.03
CA ARG A 152 -11.38 8.02 -3.79
C ARG A 152 -12.05 6.87 -4.52
N ILE A 153 -11.24 5.97 -5.04
CA ILE A 153 -11.69 4.66 -5.50
C ILE A 153 -11.38 3.66 -4.39
N VAL A 154 -12.37 2.90 -3.94
CA VAL A 154 -12.23 1.80 -3.00
C VAL A 154 -12.48 0.49 -3.76
N LEU A 155 -11.52 -0.41 -3.76
CA LEU A 155 -11.68 -1.72 -4.40
C LEU A 155 -12.59 -2.61 -3.55
N THR A 156 -13.60 -3.19 -4.20
CA THR A 156 -14.59 -4.10 -3.59
C THR A 156 -14.58 -5.48 -4.26
N ALA A 157 -13.61 -5.69 -5.17
CA ALA A 157 -13.41 -6.96 -5.84
C ALA A 157 -12.95 -8.03 -4.85
N SER A 158 -13.32 -9.30 -5.09
CA SER A 158 -12.85 -10.43 -4.31
C SER A 158 -11.33 -10.61 -4.44
N THR A 159 -10.69 -11.30 -3.49
CA THR A 159 -9.26 -11.62 -3.52
C THR A 159 -8.81 -12.17 -4.88
N LYS A 160 -9.57 -13.13 -5.43
CA LYS A 160 -9.25 -13.73 -6.73
C LYS A 160 -9.30 -12.73 -7.89
N GLU A 161 -10.29 -11.84 -7.89
CA GLU A 161 -10.42 -10.77 -8.90
C GLU A 161 -9.31 -9.73 -8.75
N LEU A 162 -8.94 -9.36 -7.50
CA LEU A 162 -7.83 -8.46 -7.21
C LEU A 162 -6.50 -9.04 -7.72
N GLN A 163 -6.23 -10.32 -7.44
CA GLN A 163 -5.03 -10.99 -7.92
C GLN A 163 -4.93 -10.97 -9.44
N ALA A 164 -6.03 -11.32 -10.13
CA ALA A 164 -6.08 -11.29 -11.58
C ALA A 164 -5.87 -9.87 -12.14
N PHE A 165 -6.49 -8.87 -11.51
CA PHE A 165 -6.39 -7.48 -11.88
C PHE A 165 -4.96 -6.94 -11.75
N PHE A 166 -4.33 -7.10 -10.58
CA PHE A 166 -2.97 -6.59 -10.36
C PHE A 166 -1.93 -7.31 -11.22
N LEU A 167 -2.04 -8.63 -11.38
CA LEU A 167 -1.14 -9.37 -12.27
C LEU A 167 -1.26 -8.92 -13.72
N LYS A 168 -2.48 -8.65 -14.20
CA LYS A 168 -2.72 -8.16 -15.57
C LYS A 168 -2.07 -6.80 -15.80
N HIS A 169 -2.08 -5.93 -14.80
CA HIS A 169 -1.65 -4.55 -14.94
C HIS A 169 -0.25 -4.27 -14.38
N LEU A 170 0.47 -5.29 -13.90
CA LEU A 170 1.77 -5.13 -13.26
C LEU A 170 2.81 -4.44 -14.16
N GLU A 171 2.78 -4.73 -15.46
CA GLU A 171 3.70 -4.17 -16.44
C GLU A 171 3.06 -3.00 -17.24
N THR A 172 1.87 -2.55 -16.82
CA THR A 172 1.20 -1.42 -17.49
C THR A 172 1.89 -0.13 -17.09
N LYS A 173 2.22 0.70 -18.09
CA LYS A 173 2.83 2.01 -17.84
C LYS A 173 1.99 2.83 -16.86
N ASP A 174 2.65 3.48 -15.91
CA ASP A 174 2.07 4.35 -14.88
C ASP A 174 1.10 3.65 -13.91
N ALA A 175 0.94 2.30 -13.99
CA ALA A 175 0.08 1.56 -13.08
C ALA A 175 0.69 1.42 -11.68
N PHE A 176 2.02 1.34 -11.61
CA PHE A 176 2.78 1.27 -10.37
C PHE A 176 3.87 2.35 -10.36
N GLY A 177 4.00 3.04 -9.23
CA GLY A 177 5.08 3.99 -8.95
C GLY A 177 6.08 3.40 -7.97
N GLU A 178 7.36 3.74 -8.10
CA GLU A 178 8.41 3.34 -7.15
C GLU A 178 8.21 4.06 -5.81
N LEU A 179 8.60 3.39 -4.74
CA LEU A 179 8.65 3.87 -3.37
C LEU A 179 10.10 3.91 -2.94
#